data_3977344fea66ae5d9570f6b2bf2aae13
#
_entry.id   3977344fea66ae5d9570f6b2bf2aae13
#
_cell.length_a   1.000
_cell.length_b   1.000
_cell.length_c   1.000
_cell.angle_alpha   90.00
_cell.angle_beta   90.00
_cell.angle_gamma   90.00
#
_symmetry.space_group_name_H-M   'P 1'
#
loop_
_entity.id
_entity.type
_entity.pdbx_description
1 polymer ?
#
loop_
_entity_poly.entity_id
_entity_poly.type
_entity_poly.pdbx_seq_one_letter_code
_entity_poly.pdbx_strand_id
1 'polypeptide(L)'
;MAKEIGRNDKCFCMSGKKYKNCCEKQKERDKFLLEDLNSTYIDLEYVINTLELDGPLVKFLNDNLLKLRLGLMVVINPNLDAGMRSFSLEGGPNIIMVKSVPIAKEDNFDFAHEIGHFILAEKGYPASRVIDGDYRKTYLGTTLTNTIMDPLVNEIVLKYDFDFESYISKGKRIQVPIFENGRKENDLHPYDKHFFKCLLIEKLNEWKRFNIKQENSFEIICKEKYPKIYEESVEFVNYSEEYGYDSPEKVRVLLNKLLEDNNMKNIISIL
;
A
#
# COMPACT_ATOMS: atom_id res chain seq x y z
N MET A 1 -7.28 34.94 -6.67
CA MET A 1 -6.64 34.73 -5.36
C MET A 1 -7.68 34.07 -4.44
N ALA A 2 -7.45 32.85 -4.01
CA ALA A 2 -8.31 32.20 -3.01
C ALA A 2 -8.23 32.99 -1.70
N LYS A 3 -9.38 33.25 -1.08
CA LYS A 3 -9.46 33.99 0.18
C LYS A 3 -8.83 33.12 1.27
N GLU A 4 -7.78 33.61 1.93
CA GLU A 4 -7.22 32.92 3.08
C GLU A 4 -8.29 32.72 4.17
N ILE A 5 -8.39 31.49 4.70
CA ILE A 5 -9.32 31.16 5.77
C ILE A 5 -8.81 31.76 7.10
N GLY A 6 -9.66 32.50 7.77
CA GLY A 6 -9.37 33.04 9.10
C GLY A 6 -9.47 31.98 10.19
N ARG A 7 -8.67 32.09 11.25
CA ARG A 7 -8.62 31.12 12.37
C ARG A 7 -9.98 30.85 13.02
N ASN A 8 -10.90 31.81 13.01
CA ASN A 8 -12.24 31.69 13.59
C ASN A 8 -13.32 31.28 12.59
N ASP A 9 -12.99 31.20 11.30
CA ASP A 9 -13.92 30.78 10.26
C ASP A 9 -14.28 29.30 10.39
N LYS A 10 -15.39 28.89 9.80
CA LYS A 10 -15.73 27.47 9.70
C LYS A 10 -14.65 26.75 8.87
N CYS A 11 -14.20 25.60 9.36
CA CYS A 11 -13.17 24.82 8.70
C CYS A 11 -13.62 24.37 7.31
N PHE A 12 -12.75 24.49 6.33
CA PHE A 12 -13.01 24.08 4.94
C PHE A 12 -13.26 22.56 4.79
N CYS A 13 -12.81 21.74 5.76
CA CYS A 13 -13.06 20.29 5.79
C CYS A 13 -14.51 19.91 6.12
N MET A 14 -15.42 20.87 6.21
CA MET A 14 -16.84 20.69 6.54
C MET A 14 -17.15 20.00 7.89
N SER A 15 -16.17 19.87 8.77
CA SER A 15 -16.36 19.28 10.13
C SER A 15 -17.29 20.08 11.05
N GLY A 16 -17.73 21.28 10.61
CA GLY A 16 -18.52 22.21 11.45
C GLY A 16 -17.72 22.95 12.53
N LYS A 17 -16.47 22.57 12.77
CA LYS A 17 -15.56 23.20 13.74
C LYS A 17 -14.94 24.48 13.17
N LYS A 18 -14.43 25.36 14.06
CA LYS A 18 -13.59 26.50 13.64
C LYS A 18 -12.24 25.98 13.15
N TYR A 19 -11.63 26.65 12.14
CA TYR A 19 -10.36 26.27 11.54
C TYR A 19 -9.26 26.04 12.60
N LYS A 20 -9.10 26.97 13.55
CA LYS A 20 -8.13 26.86 14.65
C LYS A 20 -8.30 25.62 15.54
N ASN A 21 -9.50 25.05 15.60
CA ASN A 21 -9.82 23.86 16.41
C ASN A 21 -9.92 22.58 15.57
N CYS A 22 -9.53 22.65 14.32
CA CYS A 22 -9.61 21.56 13.35
C CYS A 22 -8.33 21.49 12.52
N CYS A 23 -8.36 21.89 11.26
CA CYS A 23 -7.23 21.73 10.35
C CYS A 23 -5.99 22.56 10.71
N GLU A 24 -6.13 23.70 11.43
CA GLU A 24 -4.93 24.41 11.90
C GLU A 24 -4.13 23.59 12.92
N LYS A 25 -4.79 22.98 13.90
CA LYS A 25 -4.13 22.07 14.84
C LYS A 25 -3.56 20.83 14.16
N GLN A 26 -4.28 20.33 13.16
CA GLN A 26 -3.82 19.23 12.34
C GLN A 26 -2.52 19.60 11.61
N LYS A 27 -2.50 20.78 10.96
CA LYS A 27 -1.33 21.28 10.24
C LYS A 27 -0.09 21.45 11.14
N GLU A 28 -0.27 21.93 12.39
CA GLU A 28 0.82 22.03 13.37
C GLU A 28 1.35 20.64 13.75
N ARG A 29 0.47 19.69 14.01
CA ARG A 29 0.84 18.30 14.33
C ARG A 29 1.53 17.62 13.15
N ASP A 30 1.02 17.82 11.93
CA ASP A 30 1.59 17.26 10.72
C ASP A 30 2.99 17.82 10.45
N LYS A 31 3.20 19.12 10.71
CA LYS A 31 4.53 19.74 10.63
C LYS A 31 5.53 19.10 11.58
N PHE A 32 5.13 18.87 12.83
CA PHE A 32 5.99 18.21 13.83
C PHE A 32 6.35 16.78 13.40
N LEU A 33 5.37 16.01 12.91
CA LEU A 33 5.60 14.64 12.39
C LEU A 33 6.52 14.63 11.17
N LEU A 34 6.40 15.63 10.28
CA LEU A 34 7.27 15.75 9.10
C LEU A 34 8.71 16.09 9.48
N GLU A 35 8.92 16.91 10.53
CA GLU A 35 10.23 17.20 11.09
C GLU A 35 10.88 15.93 11.66
N ASP A 36 10.13 15.11 12.42
CA ASP A 36 10.59 13.83 12.97
C ASP A 36 10.94 12.81 11.86
N LEU A 37 10.19 12.81 10.75
CA LEU A 37 10.46 11.93 9.60
C LEU A 37 11.59 12.45 8.69
N ASN A 38 12.19 13.59 9.01
CA ASN A 38 13.18 14.27 8.16
C ASN A 38 12.68 14.45 6.71
N SER A 39 11.40 14.79 6.56
CA SER A 39 10.68 14.86 5.30
C SER A 39 10.25 16.30 5.01
N THR A 40 10.13 16.63 3.73
CA THR A 40 9.66 17.95 3.26
C THR A 40 8.28 17.82 2.65
N TYR A 41 7.32 18.61 3.15
CA TYR A 41 5.99 18.71 2.55
C TYR A 41 6.05 19.40 1.20
N ILE A 42 5.27 18.88 0.25
CA ILE A 42 5.03 19.49 -1.04
C ILE A 42 3.53 19.61 -1.25
N ASP A 43 3.12 20.78 -1.75
CA ASP A 43 1.74 21.00 -2.15
C ASP A 43 1.36 20.04 -3.29
N LEU A 44 0.22 19.36 -3.13
CA LEU A 44 -0.27 18.42 -4.14
C LEU A 44 -0.53 19.11 -5.49
N GLU A 45 -0.97 20.37 -5.48
CA GLU A 45 -1.15 21.16 -6.71
C GLU A 45 0.19 21.39 -7.41
N TYR A 46 1.26 21.66 -6.65
CA TYR A 46 2.62 21.74 -7.20
C TYR A 46 3.07 20.40 -7.78
N VAL A 47 2.82 19.29 -7.08
CA VAL A 47 3.13 17.93 -7.56
C VAL A 47 2.40 17.66 -8.88
N ILE A 48 1.11 17.94 -8.95
CA ILE A 48 0.30 17.76 -10.17
C ILE A 48 0.82 18.62 -11.32
N ASN A 49 1.23 19.85 -11.07
CA ASN A 49 1.71 20.79 -12.10
C ASN A 49 3.15 20.50 -12.55
N THR A 50 3.98 19.88 -11.71
CA THR A 50 5.38 19.55 -12.03
C THR A 50 5.59 18.12 -12.51
N LEU A 51 4.61 17.27 -12.29
CA LEU A 51 4.60 15.93 -12.86
C LEU A 51 4.40 16.06 -14.38
N GLU A 52 5.21 15.39 -15.15
CA GLU A 52 4.84 15.00 -16.50
C GLU A 52 3.75 13.92 -16.41
N LEU A 53 2.55 14.33 -15.99
CA LEU A 53 1.44 13.42 -15.79
C LEU A 53 1.01 12.86 -17.13
N ASP A 54 0.99 11.55 -17.23
CA ASP A 54 0.34 10.91 -18.36
C ASP A 54 -1.21 10.99 -18.25
N GLY A 55 -1.89 10.75 -19.37
CA GLY A 55 -3.36 10.80 -19.42
C GLY A 55 -4.04 9.88 -18.41
N PRO A 56 -3.58 8.62 -18.21
CA PRO A 56 -4.09 7.72 -17.20
C PRO A 56 -4.06 8.28 -15.78
N LEU A 57 -2.93 8.85 -15.34
CA LEU A 57 -2.80 9.40 -13.99
C LEU A 57 -3.67 10.64 -13.80
N VAL A 58 -3.71 11.56 -14.77
CA VAL A 58 -4.59 12.74 -14.71
C VAL A 58 -6.05 12.32 -14.53
N LYS A 59 -6.52 11.38 -15.33
CA LYS A 59 -7.88 10.86 -15.23
C LYS A 59 -8.14 10.20 -13.89
N PHE A 60 -7.20 9.36 -13.41
CA PHE A 60 -7.31 8.71 -12.11
C PHE A 60 -7.42 9.71 -10.96
N LEU A 61 -6.58 10.75 -10.95
CA LEU A 61 -6.57 11.80 -9.94
C LEU A 61 -7.89 12.59 -9.94
N ASN A 62 -8.35 13.03 -11.10
CA ASN A 62 -9.62 13.76 -11.23
C ASN A 62 -10.82 12.97 -10.70
N ASP A 63 -10.84 11.67 -10.93
CA ASP A 63 -11.96 10.81 -10.53
C ASP A 63 -11.93 10.43 -9.04
N ASN A 64 -10.76 10.48 -8.38
CA ASN A 64 -10.59 9.86 -7.07
C ASN A 64 -10.15 10.81 -5.95
N LEU A 65 -9.40 11.88 -6.21
CA LEU A 65 -8.90 12.75 -5.13
C LEU A 65 -10.01 13.37 -4.28
N LEU A 66 -11.12 13.79 -4.89
CA LEU A 66 -12.25 14.38 -4.17
C LEU A 66 -13.02 13.36 -3.30
N LYS A 67 -12.77 12.06 -3.48
CA LYS A 67 -13.39 10.98 -2.68
C LYS A 67 -12.63 10.72 -1.38
N LEU A 68 -11.41 11.23 -1.24
CA LEU A 68 -10.60 11.07 -0.04
C LEU A 68 -11.02 12.09 1.01
N ARG A 69 -11.74 11.64 2.05
CA ARG A 69 -12.27 12.51 3.13
C ARG A 69 -11.18 13.27 3.88
N LEU A 70 -10.04 12.64 4.07
CA LEU A 70 -8.91 13.20 4.83
C LEU A 70 -7.93 13.98 3.96
N GLY A 71 -8.21 14.08 2.65
CA GLY A 71 -7.31 14.70 1.69
C GLY A 71 -6.04 13.86 1.45
N LEU A 72 -5.13 14.40 0.67
CA LEU A 72 -3.86 13.79 0.33
C LEU A 72 -2.72 14.78 0.53
N MET A 73 -1.65 14.32 1.17
CA MET A 73 -0.40 15.05 1.35
C MET A 73 0.72 14.26 0.66
N VAL A 74 1.58 14.96 -0.08
CA VAL A 74 2.80 14.37 -0.65
C VAL A 74 4.01 14.90 0.12
N VAL A 75 4.91 14.00 0.51
CA VAL A 75 6.14 14.36 1.22
C VAL A 75 7.35 13.75 0.53
N ILE A 76 8.46 14.49 0.49
CA ILE A 76 9.73 13.99 -0.05
C ILE A 76 10.58 13.48 1.10
N ASN A 77 11.07 12.26 0.94
CA ASN A 77 12.11 11.69 1.78
C ASN A 77 13.21 11.10 0.89
N PRO A 78 14.35 11.80 0.70
CA PRO A 78 15.45 11.31 -0.15
C PRO A 78 16.06 9.99 0.31
N ASN A 79 15.87 9.63 1.59
CA ASN A 79 16.39 8.40 2.19
C ASN A 79 15.43 7.22 2.09
N LEU A 80 14.29 7.38 1.38
CA LEU A 80 13.33 6.31 1.21
C LEU A 80 13.98 5.12 0.49
N ASP A 81 13.88 3.94 1.08
CA ASP A 81 14.43 2.69 0.54
C ASP A 81 13.54 2.06 -0.55
N ALA A 82 12.26 2.45 -0.60
CA ALA A 82 11.30 2.10 -1.64
C ALA A 82 11.12 3.26 -2.63
N GLY A 83 10.46 3.02 -3.76
CA GLY A 83 10.09 4.09 -4.70
C GLY A 83 9.09 5.06 -4.09
N MET A 84 8.03 4.52 -3.50
CA MET A 84 6.97 5.24 -2.82
C MET A 84 6.48 4.45 -1.61
N ARG A 85 5.81 5.12 -0.68
CA ARG A 85 5.08 4.52 0.44
C ARG A 85 3.87 5.36 0.79
N SER A 86 2.78 4.71 1.15
CA SER A 86 1.59 5.36 1.66
C SER A 86 1.32 5.01 3.11
N PHE A 87 0.76 5.93 3.85
CA PHE A 87 0.25 5.71 5.20
C PHE A 87 -0.74 6.80 5.59
N SER A 88 -1.62 6.49 6.53
CA SER A 88 -2.55 7.47 7.09
C SER A 88 -2.19 7.76 8.53
N LEU A 89 -2.23 9.03 8.91
CA LEU A 89 -2.12 9.43 10.31
C LEU A 89 -3.48 9.30 10.97
N GLU A 90 -3.51 8.80 12.21
CA GLU A 90 -4.76 8.70 12.97
C GLU A 90 -5.41 10.08 13.11
N GLY A 91 -6.56 10.27 12.45
CA GLY A 91 -7.27 11.56 12.36
C GLY A 91 -6.52 12.66 11.59
N GLY A 92 -5.51 12.30 10.79
CA GLY A 92 -4.71 13.15 9.92
C GLY A 92 -4.93 12.87 8.44
N PRO A 93 -4.18 13.54 7.56
CA PRO A 93 -4.26 13.32 6.11
C PRO A 93 -3.72 11.94 5.72
N ASN A 94 -4.10 11.51 4.53
CA ASN A 94 -3.42 10.43 3.83
C ASN A 94 -2.09 10.96 3.30
N ILE A 95 -1.01 10.22 3.46
CA ILE A 95 0.34 10.66 3.08
C ILE A 95 0.93 9.70 2.06
N ILE A 96 1.41 10.24 0.95
CA ILE A 96 2.32 9.53 0.04
C ILE A 96 3.72 10.11 0.22
N MET A 97 4.65 9.25 0.58
CA MET A 97 6.06 9.57 0.66
C MET A 97 6.73 9.17 -0.64
N VAL A 98 7.42 10.12 -1.27
CA VAL A 98 8.18 9.92 -2.51
C VAL A 98 9.66 10.23 -2.27
N LYS A 99 10.54 9.64 -3.07
CA LYS A 99 11.99 9.85 -2.93
C LYS A 99 12.43 11.21 -3.47
N SER A 100 11.82 11.64 -4.55
CA SER A 100 12.14 12.90 -5.24
C SER A 100 10.96 13.39 -6.08
N VAL A 101 10.99 14.64 -6.51
CA VAL A 101 10.10 15.20 -7.54
C VAL A 101 10.97 15.85 -8.62
N PRO A 102 10.53 15.88 -9.90
CA PRO A 102 9.30 15.27 -10.42
C PRO A 102 9.31 13.75 -10.26
N ILE A 103 8.13 13.15 -10.17
CA ILE A 103 7.97 11.69 -10.20
C ILE A 103 8.18 11.24 -11.63
N ALA A 104 9.02 10.21 -11.84
CA ALA A 104 9.25 9.68 -13.17
C ALA A 104 7.95 9.09 -13.78
N LYS A 105 7.79 9.16 -15.09
CA LYS A 105 6.59 8.69 -15.78
C LYS A 105 6.34 7.20 -15.51
N GLU A 106 7.39 6.41 -15.44
CA GLU A 106 7.35 4.98 -15.08
C GLU A 106 6.85 4.70 -13.65
N ASP A 107 6.82 5.71 -12.78
CA ASP A 107 6.33 5.61 -11.41
C ASP A 107 4.88 6.10 -11.26
N ASN A 108 4.23 6.52 -12.35
CA ASN A 108 2.85 7.01 -12.32
C ASN A 108 1.85 5.93 -11.88
N PHE A 109 2.09 4.68 -12.27
CA PHE A 109 1.30 3.53 -11.78
C PHE A 109 1.47 3.38 -10.27
N ASP A 110 2.70 3.40 -9.76
CA ASP A 110 3.00 3.27 -8.32
C ASP A 110 2.30 4.39 -7.53
N PHE A 111 2.28 5.63 -8.06
CA PHE A 111 1.59 6.75 -7.40
C PHE A 111 0.07 6.54 -7.33
N ALA A 112 -0.54 6.08 -8.42
CA ALA A 112 -1.96 5.73 -8.44
C ALA A 112 -2.27 4.54 -7.53
N HIS A 113 -1.37 3.55 -7.45
CA HIS A 113 -1.46 2.39 -6.57
C HIS A 113 -1.50 2.83 -5.10
N GLU A 114 -0.59 3.70 -4.67
CA GLU A 114 -0.58 4.20 -3.29
C GLU A 114 -1.87 4.96 -2.93
N ILE A 115 -2.45 5.71 -3.87
CA ILE A 115 -3.78 6.34 -3.67
C ILE A 115 -4.88 5.26 -3.59
N GLY A 116 -4.75 4.18 -4.35
CA GLY A 116 -5.69 3.06 -4.33
C GLY A 116 -5.86 2.45 -2.94
N HIS A 117 -4.80 2.37 -2.13
CA HIS A 117 -4.89 1.94 -0.73
C HIS A 117 -5.81 2.85 0.09
N PHE A 118 -5.71 4.17 -0.08
CA PHE A 118 -6.61 5.11 0.62
C PHE A 118 -8.06 4.96 0.16
N ILE A 119 -8.28 4.71 -1.13
CA ILE A 119 -9.64 4.47 -1.66
C ILE A 119 -10.25 3.21 -1.03
N LEU A 120 -9.47 2.15 -0.85
CA LEU A 120 -9.94 0.94 -0.17
C LEU A 120 -10.17 1.19 1.32
N ALA A 121 -9.30 1.93 2.00
CA ALA A 121 -9.48 2.32 3.40
C ALA A 121 -10.77 3.13 3.61
N GLU A 122 -11.08 4.08 2.71
CA GLU A 122 -12.35 4.84 2.74
C GLU A 122 -13.60 3.96 2.54
N LYS A 123 -13.45 2.82 1.87
CA LYS A 123 -14.49 1.81 1.72
C LYS A 123 -14.59 0.83 2.89
N GLY A 124 -13.77 1.02 3.94
CA GLY A 124 -13.78 0.19 5.15
C GLY A 124 -12.97 -1.10 5.04
N TYR A 125 -12.14 -1.27 4.02
CA TYR A 125 -11.22 -2.41 3.95
C TYR A 125 -10.22 -2.39 5.10
N PRO A 126 -9.88 -3.55 5.66
CA PRO A 126 -9.10 -3.64 6.88
C PRO A 126 -7.63 -3.26 6.67
N ALA A 127 -7.03 -2.73 7.73
CA ALA A 127 -5.59 -2.57 7.86
C ALA A 127 -5.06 -3.52 8.95
N SER A 128 -3.75 -3.66 9.05
CA SER A 128 -3.11 -4.42 10.11
C SER A 128 -2.35 -3.51 11.07
N ARG A 129 -2.22 -3.97 12.31
CA ARG A 129 -1.45 -3.28 13.36
C ARG A 129 -0.62 -4.28 14.14
N VAL A 130 0.63 -3.92 14.45
CA VAL A 130 1.48 -4.66 15.38
C VAL A 130 1.01 -4.42 16.81
N ILE A 131 0.74 -5.49 17.57
CA ILE A 131 0.08 -5.43 18.88
C ILE A 131 0.95 -4.75 19.94
N ASP A 132 2.26 -5.07 19.95
CA ASP A 132 3.22 -4.54 20.93
C ASP A 132 3.79 -3.16 20.57
N GLY A 133 3.39 -2.61 19.42
CA GLY A 133 3.88 -1.33 18.91
C GLY A 133 5.35 -1.35 18.47
N ASP A 134 5.99 -2.50 18.38
CA ASP A 134 7.37 -2.62 17.90
C ASP A 134 7.45 -2.30 16.39
N TYR A 135 7.93 -1.11 16.08
CA TYR A 135 8.03 -0.62 14.71
C TYR A 135 8.87 -1.53 13.79
N ARG A 136 9.83 -2.29 14.36
CA ARG A 136 10.66 -3.25 13.61
C ARG A 136 9.85 -4.41 13.04
N LYS A 137 8.66 -4.66 13.57
CA LYS A 137 7.74 -5.69 13.09
C LYS A 137 6.66 -5.15 12.15
N THR A 138 6.62 -3.82 11.92
CA THR A 138 5.58 -3.19 11.09
C THR A 138 5.53 -3.80 9.69
N TYR A 139 6.69 -4.17 9.12
CA TYR A 139 6.75 -4.81 7.82
C TYR A 139 5.93 -6.12 7.75
N LEU A 140 5.82 -6.88 8.85
CA LEU A 140 5.04 -8.12 8.88
C LEU A 140 3.55 -7.84 8.67
N GLY A 141 3.03 -6.79 9.34
CA GLY A 141 1.65 -6.35 9.16
C GLY A 141 1.40 -5.80 7.75
N THR A 142 2.27 -4.92 7.27
CA THR A 142 2.16 -4.35 5.92
C THR A 142 2.15 -5.45 4.86
N THR A 143 3.11 -6.38 4.90
CA THR A 143 3.18 -7.49 3.93
C THR A 143 1.92 -8.36 4.00
N LEU A 144 1.41 -8.65 5.21
CA LEU A 144 0.15 -9.39 5.37
C LEU A 144 -1.01 -8.67 4.67
N THR A 145 -1.17 -7.37 4.93
CA THR A 145 -2.27 -6.59 4.35
C THR A 145 -2.15 -6.54 2.84
N ASN A 146 -0.97 -6.25 2.32
CA ASN A 146 -0.70 -6.12 0.90
C ASN A 146 -0.98 -7.41 0.11
N THR A 147 -0.81 -8.58 0.74
CA THR A 147 -1.11 -9.90 0.15
C THR A 147 -2.47 -9.94 -0.56
N ILE A 148 -3.47 -9.24 -0.02
CA ILE A 148 -4.83 -9.19 -0.59
C ILE A 148 -5.15 -7.80 -1.13
N MET A 149 -4.64 -6.76 -0.51
CA MET A 149 -4.99 -5.38 -0.88
C MET A 149 -4.34 -4.95 -2.20
N ASP A 150 -3.08 -5.30 -2.46
CA ASP A 150 -2.39 -4.88 -3.69
C ASP A 150 -3.09 -5.39 -4.97
N PRO A 151 -3.51 -6.67 -5.07
CA PRO A 151 -4.33 -7.11 -6.20
C PRO A 151 -5.65 -6.33 -6.35
N LEU A 152 -6.31 -5.95 -5.24
CA LEU A 152 -7.54 -5.15 -5.28
C LEU A 152 -7.27 -3.70 -5.71
N VAL A 153 -6.18 -3.11 -5.24
CA VAL A 153 -5.72 -1.79 -5.65
C VAL A 153 -5.41 -1.79 -7.15
N ASN A 154 -4.67 -2.80 -7.61
CA ASN A 154 -4.33 -2.94 -9.04
C ASN A 154 -5.59 -3.03 -9.91
N GLU A 155 -6.65 -3.69 -9.48
CA GLU A 155 -7.94 -3.66 -10.20
C GLU A 155 -8.58 -2.27 -10.29
N ILE A 156 -8.41 -1.44 -9.26
CA ILE A 156 -8.90 -0.06 -9.30
C ILE A 156 -8.10 0.76 -10.29
N VAL A 157 -6.77 0.67 -10.24
CA VAL A 157 -5.84 1.45 -11.06
C VAL A 157 -5.93 1.06 -12.53
N LEU A 158 -6.05 -0.24 -12.83
CA LEU A 158 -6.10 -0.75 -14.21
C LEU A 158 -7.34 -0.30 -15.02
N LYS A 159 -8.36 0.27 -14.37
CA LYS A 159 -9.50 0.89 -15.08
C LYS A 159 -9.12 2.17 -15.84
N TYR A 160 -7.89 2.65 -15.69
CA TYR A 160 -7.41 3.93 -16.21
C TYR A 160 -6.33 3.80 -17.29
N ASP A 161 -6.23 2.63 -17.94
CA ASP A 161 -5.34 2.38 -19.08
C ASP A 161 -3.83 2.58 -18.76
N PHE A 162 -3.40 2.32 -17.53
CA PHE A 162 -1.99 2.30 -17.16
C PHE A 162 -1.24 1.12 -17.82
N ASP A 163 0.05 1.30 -18.08
CA ASP A 163 0.96 0.25 -18.54
C ASP A 163 1.27 -0.76 -17.43
N PHE A 164 0.38 -1.73 -17.28
CA PHE A 164 0.51 -2.76 -16.26
C PHE A 164 1.66 -3.74 -16.52
N GLU A 165 1.99 -3.97 -17.79
CA GLU A 165 3.06 -4.88 -18.16
C GLU A 165 4.43 -4.34 -17.68
N SER A 166 4.64 -3.04 -17.82
CA SER A 166 5.81 -2.35 -17.28
C SER A 166 5.86 -2.44 -15.74
N TYR A 167 4.75 -2.22 -15.05
CA TYR A 167 4.66 -2.36 -13.59
C TYR A 167 5.02 -3.78 -13.12
N ILE A 168 4.43 -4.82 -13.72
CA ILE A 168 4.72 -6.22 -13.38
C ILE A 168 6.19 -6.56 -13.65
N SER A 169 6.75 -6.09 -14.76
CA SER A 169 8.16 -6.31 -15.10
C SER A 169 9.12 -5.66 -14.10
N LYS A 170 8.77 -4.47 -13.57
CA LYS A 170 9.49 -3.79 -12.50
C LYS A 170 9.42 -4.60 -11.20
N GLY A 171 8.24 -5.06 -10.81
CA GLY A 171 8.02 -5.90 -9.62
C GLY A 171 8.82 -7.20 -9.66
N LYS A 172 8.84 -7.90 -10.79
CA LYS A 172 9.62 -9.13 -10.97
C LYS A 172 11.12 -8.91 -10.75
N ARG A 173 11.69 -7.82 -11.29
CA ARG A 173 13.12 -7.49 -11.11
C ARG A 173 13.51 -7.28 -9.64
N ILE A 174 12.58 -6.87 -8.80
CA ILE A 174 12.83 -6.64 -7.36
C ILE A 174 12.59 -7.92 -6.56
N GLN A 175 11.54 -8.66 -6.85
CA GLN A 175 11.05 -9.75 -5.99
C GLN A 175 11.69 -11.11 -6.29
N VAL A 176 11.93 -11.43 -7.57
CA VAL A 176 12.57 -12.71 -7.93
C VAL A 176 13.91 -12.89 -7.20
N PRO A 177 14.82 -11.88 -7.17
CA PRO A 177 16.08 -12.00 -6.42
C PRO A 177 15.90 -12.27 -4.91
N ILE A 178 14.79 -11.83 -4.30
CA ILE A 178 14.51 -12.09 -2.88
C ILE A 178 14.37 -13.60 -2.65
N PHE A 179 13.65 -14.29 -3.53
CA PHE A 179 13.50 -15.75 -3.45
C PHE A 179 14.77 -16.49 -3.87
N GLU A 180 15.46 -16.02 -4.91
CA GLU A 180 16.71 -16.64 -5.39
C GLU A 180 17.81 -16.58 -4.33
N ASN A 181 18.00 -15.44 -3.67
CA ASN A 181 19.08 -15.20 -2.72
C ASN A 181 18.69 -15.50 -1.27
N GLY A 182 17.42 -15.74 -0.98
CA GLY A 182 16.94 -16.07 0.36
C GLY A 182 17.51 -17.38 0.87
N ARG A 183 17.47 -17.63 2.20
CA ARG A 183 17.83 -18.89 2.83
C ARG A 183 16.84 -19.98 2.43
N LYS A 184 17.22 -21.26 2.58
CA LYS A 184 16.27 -22.37 2.41
C LYS A 184 15.19 -22.31 3.49
N GLU A 185 14.01 -22.85 3.18
CA GLU A 185 12.85 -22.79 4.06
C GLU A 185 13.12 -23.28 5.50
N ASN A 186 13.87 -24.36 5.64
CA ASN A 186 14.19 -24.94 6.95
C ASN A 186 15.07 -24.04 7.82
N ASP A 187 15.82 -23.11 7.22
CA ASP A 187 16.73 -22.18 7.89
C ASP A 187 16.08 -20.82 8.17
N LEU A 188 14.80 -20.64 7.77
CA LEU A 188 14.08 -19.40 7.97
C LEU A 188 13.53 -19.26 9.40
N HIS A 189 13.71 -18.08 9.98
CA HIS A 189 12.99 -17.68 11.18
C HIS A 189 11.46 -17.63 10.91
N PRO A 190 10.58 -17.86 11.90
CA PRO A 190 9.13 -17.79 11.70
C PRO A 190 8.64 -16.50 11.03
N TYR A 191 9.25 -15.35 11.35
CA TYR A 191 8.91 -14.06 10.72
C TYR A 191 9.29 -14.02 9.23
N ASP A 192 10.44 -14.61 8.89
CA ASP A 192 10.85 -14.70 7.49
C ASP A 192 9.92 -15.65 6.71
N LYS A 193 9.51 -16.77 7.32
CA LYS A 193 8.51 -17.69 6.72
C LYS A 193 7.19 -16.96 6.44
N HIS A 194 6.70 -16.18 7.41
CA HIS A 194 5.51 -15.37 7.24
C HIS A 194 5.68 -14.36 6.07
N PHE A 195 6.79 -13.63 6.06
CA PHE A 195 7.10 -12.67 5.00
C PHE A 195 7.12 -13.33 3.61
N PHE A 196 7.89 -14.41 3.45
CA PHE A 196 7.98 -15.13 2.17
C PHE A 196 6.63 -15.70 1.73
N LYS A 197 5.84 -16.26 2.66
CA LYS A 197 4.51 -16.78 2.37
C LYS A 197 3.56 -15.67 1.89
N CYS A 198 3.50 -14.55 2.59
CA CYS A 198 2.68 -13.41 2.20
C CYS A 198 3.07 -12.86 0.82
N LEU A 199 4.36 -12.67 0.59
CA LEU A 199 4.87 -12.18 -0.70
C LEU A 199 4.56 -13.16 -1.85
N LEU A 200 4.66 -14.47 -1.61
CA LEU A 200 4.33 -15.48 -2.61
C LEU A 200 2.83 -15.53 -2.92
N ILE A 201 1.97 -15.46 -1.88
CA ILE A 201 0.51 -15.39 -2.06
C ILE A 201 0.12 -14.15 -2.89
N GLU A 202 0.69 -12.98 -2.57
CA GLU A 202 0.48 -11.75 -3.33
C GLU A 202 0.76 -11.97 -4.83
N LYS A 203 1.93 -12.56 -5.14
CA LYS A 203 2.31 -12.81 -6.54
C LYS A 203 1.44 -13.85 -7.23
N LEU A 204 1.11 -14.93 -6.57
CA LEU A 204 0.21 -15.95 -7.12
C LEU A 204 -1.19 -15.38 -7.38
N ASN A 205 -1.71 -14.53 -6.48
CA ASN A 205 -2.97 -13.82 -6.65
C ASN A 205 -2.91 -12.87 -7.86
N GLU A 206 -1.87 -12.05 -7.98
CA GLU A 206 -1.70 -11.17 -9.14
C GLU A 206 -1.65 -11.93 -10.46
N TRP A 207 -0.83 -12.97 -10.52
CA TRP A 207 -0.67 -13.75 -11.76
C TRP A 207 -1.97 -14.40 -12.20
N LYS A 208 -2.70 -14.99 -11.26
CA LYS A 208 -3.96 -15.65 -11.55
C LYS A 208 -5.03 -14.63 -11.94
N ARG A 209 -5.16 -13.55 -11.18
CA ARG A 209 -6.20 -12.52 -11.35
C ARG A 209 -6.04 -11.74 -12.65
N PHE A 210 -4.81 -11.40 -13.02
CA PHE A 210 -4.51 -10.64 -14.23
C PHE A 210 -4.04 -11.49 -15.39
N ASN A 211 -4.17 -12.82 -15.29
CA ASN A 211 -3.75 -13.79 -16.33
C ASN A 211 -2.30 -13.58 -16.80
N ILE A 212 -1.41 -13.25 -15.85
CA ILE A 212 0.01 -13.02 -16.13
C ILE A 212 0.68 -14.37 -16.31
N LYS A 213 1.39 -14.54 -17.43
CA LYS A 213 2.19 -15.75 -17.65
C LYS A 213 3.28 -15.86 -16.59
N GLN A 214 3.22 -16.93 -15.84
CA GLN A 214 4.23 -17.30 -14.85
C GLN A 214 5.54 -17.64 -15.55
N GLU A 215 6.65 -17.15 -15.02
CA GLU A 215 7.95 -17.62 -15.44
C GLU A 215 8.21 -18.99 -14.79
N ASN A 216 8.37 -20.03 -15.58
CA ASN A 216 8.63 -21.38 -15.10
C ASN A 216 9.84 -21.41 -14.12
N SER A 217 10.85 -20.55 -14.36
CA SER A 217 12.03 -20.42 -13.49
C SER A 217 11.67 -20.02 -12.07
N PHE A 218 10.79 -19.02 -11.86
CA PHE A 218 10.39 -18.57 -10.53
C PHE A 218 9.62 -19.65 -9.76
N GLU A 219 8.70 -20.33 -10.42
CA GLU A 219 7.94 -21.43 -9.83
C GLU A 219 8.86 -22.60 -9.42
N ILE A 220 9.84 -22.94 -10.24
CA ILE A 220 10.85 -23.96 -9.93
C ILE A 220 11.63 -23.55 -8.66
N ILE A 221 12.14 -22.32 -8.60
CA ILE A 221 12.84 -21.80 -7.43
C ILE A 221 12.00 -21.92 -6.15
N CYS A 222 10.73 -21.52 -6.24
CA CYS A 222 9.83 -21.58 -5.08
C CYS A 222 9.58 -23.03 -4.64
N LYS A 223 9.34 -23.95 -5.56
CA LYS A 223 9.11 -25.39 -5.26
C LYS A 223 10.35 -26.08 -4.68
N GLU A 224 11.52 -25.76 -5.18
CA GLU A 224 12.76 -26.39 -4.72
C GLU A 224 13.25 -25.82 -3.38
N LYS A 225 13.11 -24.52 -3.18
CA LYS A 225 13.70 -23.81 -2.05
C LYS A 225 12.75 -23.60 -0.89
N TYR A 226 11.44 -23.46 -1.19
CA TYR A 226 10.36 -23.17 -0.26
C TYR A 226 9.14 -24.09 -0.47
N PRO A 227 9.32 -25.43 -0.49
CA PRO A 227 8.27 -26.35 -0.93
C PRO A 227 6.98 -26.25 -0.13
N LYS A 228 7.08 -26.20 1.20
CA LYS A 228 5.91 -26.08 2.07
C LYS A 228 5.26 -24.70 1.99
N ILE A 229 6.05 -23.61 1.98
CA ILE A 229 5.54 -22.26 1.80
C ILE A 229 4.81 -22.15 0.45
N TYR A 230 5.37 -22.75 -0.61
CA TYR A 230 4.73 -22.75 -1.92
C TYR A 230 3.39 -23.48 -1.91
N GLU A 231 3.34 -24.71 -1.37
CA GLU A 231 2.12 -25.52 -1.25
C GLU A 231 1.02 -24.77 -0.48
N GLU A 232 1.35 -24.30 0.73
CA GLU A 232 0.42 -23.54 1.57
C GLU A 232 -0.04 -22.21 0.91
N SER A 233 0.81 -21.57 0.11
CA SER A 233 0.45 -20.36 -0.62
C SER A 233 -0.54 -20.65 -1.73
N VAL A 234 -0.34 -21.74 -2.49
CA VAL A 234 -1.28 -22.16 -3.55
C VAL A 234 -2.64 -22.54 -2.93
N GLU A 235 -2.64 -23.27 -1.82
CA GLU A 235 -3.87 -23.62 -1.09
C GLU A 235 -4.63 -22.36 -0.65
N PHE A 236 -3.92 -21.40 -0.07
CA PHE A 236 -4.53 -20.15 0.37
C PHE A 236 -5.11 -19.33 -0.80
N VAL A 237 -4.40 -19.24 -1.93
CA VAL A 237 -4.89 -18.56 -3.13
C VAL A 237 -6.16 -19.22 -3.65
N ASN A 238 -6.20 -20.54 -3.75
CA ASN A 238 -7.40 -21.26 -4.17
C ASN A 238 -8.58 -21.02 -3.20
N TYR A 239 -8.32 -21.11 -1.89
CA TYR A 239 -9.32 -20.80 -0.88
C TYR A 239 -9.84 -19.36 -0.99
N SER A 240 -8.95 -18.38 -1.17
CA SER A 240 -9.33 -16.96 -1.25
C SER A 240 -10.20 -16.66 -2.48
N GLU A 241 -9.97 -17.35 -3.59
CA GLU A 241 -10.79 -17.21 -4.79
C GLU A 241 -12.19 -17.80 -4.63
N GLU A 242 -12.30 -18.99 -4.02
CA GLU A 242 -13.59 -19.60 -3.73
C GLU A 242 -14.40 -18.76 -2.72
N TYR A 243 -13.74 -18.24 -1.70
CA TYR A 243 -14.37 -17.41 -0.67
C TYR A 243 -14.74 -16.02 -1.19
N GLY A 244 -13.91 -15.46 -2.06
CA GLY A 244 -14.02 -14.11 -2.59
C GLY A 244 -13.43 -13.04 -1.66
N TYR A 245 -13.18 -11.85 -2.21
CA TYR A 245 -12.61 -10.68 -1.51
C TYR A 245 -13.28 -9.36 -1.97
N ASP A 246 -14.51 -9.47 -2.39
CA ASP A 246 -15.34 -8.38 -2.94
C ASP A 246 -15.96 -7.49 -1.85
N SER A 247 -15.73 -7.79 -0.57
CA SER A 247 -16.16 -6.94 0.55
C SER A 247 -15.11 -6.83 1.66
N PRO A 248 -15.15 -5.75 2.47
CA PRO A 248 -14.26 -5.57 3.62
C PRO A 248 -14.32 -6.73 4.61
N GLU A 249 -15.52 -7.29 4.86
CA GLU A 249 -15.75 -8.41 5.78
C GLU A 249 -15.04 -9.67 5.30
N LYS A 250 -15.16 -9.99 4.01
CA LYS A 250 -14.48 -11.15 3.42
C LYS A 250 -12.96 -10.99 3.50
N VAL A 251 -12.43 -9.81 3.18
CA VAL A 251 -10.99 -9.54 3.29
C VAL A 251 -10.53 -9.68 4.73
N ARG A 252 -11.31 -9.19 5.72
CA ARG A 252 -11.00 -9.37 7.14
C ARG A 252 -10.90 -10.85 7.54
N VAL A 253 -11.81 -11.68 7.06
CA VAL A 253 -11.79 -13.14 7.31
C VAL A 253 -10.54 -13.77 6.71
N LEU A 254 -10.20 -13.45 5.47
CA LEU A 254 -8.99 -13.97 4.79
C LEU A 254 -7.71 -13.56 5.51
N LEU A 255 -7.57 -12.30 5.92
CA LEU A 255 -6.40 -11.83 6.66
C LEU A 255 -6.29 -12.52 8.02
N ASN A 256 -7.39 -12.72 8.75
CA ASN A 256 -7.39 -13.44 10.02
C ASN A 256 -7.00 -14.92 9.84
N LYS A 257 -7.49 -15.57 8.77
CA LYS A 257 -7.07 -16.93 8.44
C LYS A 257 -5.56 -16.99 8.20
N LEU A 258 -5.02 -16.05 7.42
CA LEU A 258 -3.58 -16.01 7.15
C LEU A 258 -2.75 -15.78 8.42
N LEU A 259 -3.26 -14.96 9.37
CA LEU A 259 -2.64 -14.81 10.70
C LEU A 259 -2.64 -16.11 11.50
N GLU A 260 -3.74 -16.87 11.46
CA GLU A 260 -3.83 -18.19 12.12
C GLU A 260 -2.83 -19.18 11.53
N ASP A 261 -2.87 -19.34 10.21
CA ASP A 261 -2.02 -20.28 9.47
C ASP A 261 -0.51 -20.00 9.68
N ASN A 262 -0.16 -18.75 9.95
CA ASN A 262 1.22 -18.31 10.20
C ASN A 262 1.59 -18.16 11.69
N ASN A 263 0.67 -18.44 12.62
CA ASN A 263 0.85 -18.22 14.07
C ASN A 263 1.23 -16.78 14.44
N MET A 264 0.65 -15.79 13.74
CA MET A 264 0.98 -14.35 13.91
C MET A 264 -0.07 -13.58 14.73
N LYS A 265 -1.15 -14.22 15.21
CA LYS A 265 -2.23 -13.54 15.97
C LYS A 265 -1.78 -12.82 17.24
N ASN A 266 -0.69 -13.27 17.87
CA ASN A 266 -0.14 -12.61 19.05
C ASN A 266 0.77 -11.42 18.70
N ILE A 267 1.05 -11.18 17.42
CA ILE A 267 1.97 -10.15 16.94
C ILE A 267 1.23 -9.09 16.15
N ILE A 268 0.24 -9.49 15.35
CA ILE A 268 -0.52 -8.64 14.44
C ILE A 268 -2.01 -8.77 14.72
N SER A 269 -2.72 -7.66 14.72
CA SER A 269 -4.19 -7.58 14.74
C SER A 269 -4.71 -6.94 13.45
N ILE A 270 -5.91 -7.33 13.03
CA ILE A 270 -6.65 -6.73 11.91
C ILE A 270 -7.64 -5.71 12.48
N LEU A 271 -7.54 -4.48 11.98
CA LEU A 271 -8.36 -3.33 12.39
C LEU A 271 -9.66 -3.24 11.60
#